data_5b2d9a9525b33de60a80a4831c2151d2
#
_entry.id   5b2d9a9525b33de60a80a4831c2151d2
#
_cell.length_a   1.000
_cell.length_b   1.000
_cell.length_c   1.000
_cell.angle_alpha   90.00
_cell.angle_beta   90.00
_cell.angle_gamma   90.00
#
_symmetry.space_group_name_H-M   'P 1'
#
loop_
_entity.id
_entity.type
_entity.pdbx_description
1 polymer ?
#
loop_
_entity_poly.entity_id
_entity_poly.type
_entity_poly.pdbx_seq_one_letter_code
_entity_poly.pdbx_strand_id
1 'polypeptide(L)'
;MTTEERLYKLEGIVEGVMATLPGQVTSLEVRVDLLRQEVKAEIGALRREVEEKFNGLRQEVKAEIGGLRQEMAGLRQEMASFRQEVEEKLVGLRQEVKAEIQSLRQEVKAEIGGLRREVEEKFNGLRQE
;
A
#
# COMPACT_ATOMS: atom_id res chain seq x y z
N MET A 1 42.82 -76.22 7.09
CA MET A 1 43.71 -75.09 6.91
C MET A 1 44.68 -74.99 8.08
N THR A 2 45.95 -74.95 7.74
CA THR A 2 47.00 -74.70 8.73
C THR A 2 47.05 -73.21 9.08
N THR A 3 47.70 -72.89 10.18
CA THR A 3 47.91 -71.49 10.58
C THR A 3 48.73 -70.71 9.56
N GLU A 4 49.74 -71.37 8.97
CA GLU A 4 50.57 -70.75 7.90
C GLU A 4 49.77 -70.39 6.64
N GLU A 5 48.87 -71.30 6.24
CA GLU A 5 47.97 -71.04 5.10
C GLU A 5 47.04 -69.85 5.34
N ARG A 6 46.52 -69.73 6.57
CA ARG A 6 45.68 -68.64 7.01
C ARG A 6 46.44 -67.31 6.99
N LEU A 7 47.65 -67.29 7.50
CA LEU A 7 48.53 -66.09 7.47
C LEU A 7 48.84 -65.69 6.07
N TYR A 8 49.16 -66.63 5.20
CA TYR A 8 49.45 -66.36 3.78
C TYR A 8 48.24 -65.72 3.06
N LYS A 9 47.06 -66.22 3.30
CA LYS A 9 45.81 -65.69 2.81
C LYS A 9 45.54 -64.28 3.34
N LEU A 10 45.74 -64.00 4.61
CA LEU A 10 45.58 -62.71 5.23
C LEU A 10 46.57 -61.71 4.70
N GLU A 11 47.84 -62.09 4.49
CA GLU A 11 48.83 -61.21 3.86
C GLU A 11 48.42 -60.82 2.45
N GLY A 12 47.91 -61.74 1.65
CA GLY A 12 47.40 -61.46 0.31
C GLY A 12 46.22 -60.50 0.32
N ILE A 13 45.32 -60.64 1.24
CA ILE A 13 44.18 -59.75 1.41
C ILE A 13 44.65 -58.35 1.82
N VAL A 14 45.54 -58.24 2.79
CA VAL A 14 46.10 -56.98 3.27
C VAL A 14 46.87 -56.28 2.16
N GLU A 15 47.70 -56.96 1.42
CA GLU A 15 48.42 -56.41 0.28
C GLU A 15 47.48 -55.89 -0.80
N GLY A 16 46.42 -56.64 -1.11
CA GLY A 16 45.40 -56.23 -2.06
C GLY A 16 44.68 -54.96 -1.65
N VAL A 17 44.29 -54.88 -0.38
CA VAL A 17 43.63 -53.73 0.22
C VAL A 17 44.56 -52.52 0.22
N MET A 18 45.82 -52.67 0.62
CA MET A 18 46.83 -51.63 0.61
C MET A 18 47.12 -51.09 -0.79
N ALA A 19 47.06 -51.96 -1.81
CA ALA A 19 47.25 -51.55 -3.18
C ALA A 19 46.09 -50.74 -3.77
N THR A 20 44.85 -51.01 -3.34
CA THR A 20 43.64 -50.41 -3.89
C THR A 20 43.08 -49.23 -3.06
N LEU A 21 43.21 -49.25 -1.75
CA LEU A 21 42.70 -48.22 -0.86
C LEU A 21 43.23 -46.84 -1.14
N PRO A 22 44.53 -46.60 -1.31
CA PRO A 22 45.01 -45.23 -1.61
C PRO A 22 44.40 -44.64 -2.86
N GLY A 23 44.21 -45.44 -3.91
CA GLY A 23 43.57 -45.02 -5.14
C GLY A 23 42.11 -44.67 -4.94
N GLN A 24 41.38 -45.45 -4.15
CA GLN A 24 39.99 -45.18 -3.79
C GLN A 24 39.84 -43.89 -2.97
N VAL A 25 40.72 -43.71 -1.98
CA VAL A 25 40.74 -42.48 -1.17
C VAL A 25 41.00 -41.24 -2.04
N THR A 26 41.98 -41.30 -2.91
CA THR A 26 42.29 -40.22 -3.84
C THR A 26 41.09 -39.91 -4.73
N SER A 27 40.43 -40.93 -5.27
CA SER A 27 39.23 -40.76 -6.09
C SER A 27 38.10 -40.09 -5.33
N LEU A 28 37.89 -40.49 -4.06
CA LEU A 28 36.90 -39.86 -3.19
C LEU A 28 37.22 -38.38 -2.86
N GLU A 29 38.50 -38.09 -2.61
CA GLU A 29 38.96 -36.71 -2.39
C GLU A 29 38.65 -35.82 -3.59
N VAL A 30 38.94 -36.30 -4.79
CA VAL A 30 38.64 -35.58 -6.04
C VAL A 30 37.14 -35.35 -6.18
N ARG A 31 36.32 -36.36 -5.92
CA ARG A 31 34.86 -36.25 -5.95
C ARG A 31 34.34 -35.26 -4.93
N VAL A 32 34.85 -35.28 -3.71
CA VAL A 32 34.48 -34.34 -2.66
C VAL A 32 34.85 -32.92 -3.06
N ASP A 33 36.02 -32.69 -3.62
CA ASP A 33 36.45 -31.36 -4.10
C ASP A 33 35.56 -30.85 -5.23
N LEU A 34 35.19 -31.71 -6.18
CA LEU A 34 34.28 -31.37 -7.25
C LEU A 34 32.90 -30.98 -6.72
N LEU A 35 32.36 -31.77 -5.77
CA LEU A 35 31.10 -31.47 -5.14
C LEU A 35 31.11 -30.16 -4.35
N ARG A 36 32.22 -29.87 -3.66
CA ARG A 36 32.41 -28.59 -2.98
C ARG A 36 32.34 -27.40 -3.96
N GLN A 37 33.02 -27.55 -5.09
CA GLN A 37 33.03 -26.51 -6.14
C GLN A 37 31.64 -26.32 -6.72
N GLU A 38 30.92 -27.38 -7.02
CA GLU A 38 29.55 -27.34 -7.52
C GLU A 38 28.60 -26.67 -6.51
N VAL A 39 28.68 -27.06 -5.25
CA VAL A 39 27.86 -26.48 -4.18
C VAL A 39 28.17 -24.97 -4.03
N LYS A 40 29.44 -24.59 -4.03
CA LYS A 40 29.83 -23.17 -3.97
C LYS A 40 29.27 -22.38 -5.14
N ALA A 41 29.35 -22.96 -6.36
CA ALA A 41 28.80 -22.32 -7.55
C ALA A 41 27.28 -22.17 -7.48
N GLU A 42 26.58 -23.20 -7.03
CA GLU A 42 25.11 -23.16 -6.85
C GLU A 42 24.71 -22.14 -5.80
N ILE A 43 25.41 -22.11 -4.66
CA ILE A 43 25.14 -21.13 -3.60
C ILE A 43 25.37 -19.71 -4.12
N GLY A 44 26.46 -19.48 -4.85
CA GLY A 44 26.74 -18.20 -5.46
C GLY A 44 25.67 -17.76 -6.44
N ALA A 45 25.20 -18.68 -7.29
CA ALA A 45 24.13 -18.42 -8.24
C ALA A 45 22.79 -18.09 -7.53
N LEU A 46 22.45 -18.86 -6.51
CA LEU A 46 21.24 -18.62 -5.70
C LEU A 46 21.28 -17.28 -4.98
N ARG A 47 22.42 -16.90 -4.44
CA ARG A 47 22.59 -15.58 -3.81
C ARG A 47 22.33 -14.45 -4.80
N ARG A 48 22.87 -14.57 -5.99
CA ARG A 48 22.66 -13.56 -7.05
C ARG A 48 21.19 -13.47 -7.45
N GLU A 49 20.53 -14.60 -7.63
CA GLU A 49 19.09 -14.63 -7.94
C GLU A 49 18.27 -13.97 -6.84
N VAL A 50 18.55 -14.30 -5.58
CA VAL A 50 17.86 -13.71 -4.42
C VAL A 50 18.09 -12.21 -4.36
N GLU A 51 19.32 -11.74 -4.55
CA GLU A 51 19.64 -10.31 -4.56
C GLU A 51 18.93 -9.57 -5.70
N GLU A 52 18.92 -10.14 -6.89
CA GLU A 52 18.23 -9.55 -8.04
C GLU A 52 16.72 -9.45 -7.81
N LYS A 53 16.11 -10.52 -7.32
CA LYS A 53 14.68 -10.53 -6.99
C LYS A 53 14.35 -9.56 -5.88
N PHE A 54 15.18 -9.49 -4.86
CA PHE A 54 15.02 -8.56 -3.76
C PHE A 54 15.09 -7.10 -4.20
N ASN A 55 16.09 -6.79 -5.02
CA ASN A 55 16.24 -5.45 -5.59
C ASN A 55 15.08 -5.10 -6.52
N GLY A 56 14.62 -6.05 -7.33
CA GLY A 56 13.45 -5.87 -8.19
C GLY A 56 12.18 -5.55 -7.38
N LEU A 57 11.93 -6.32 -6.32
CA LEU A 57 10.81 -6.09 -5.41
C LEU A 57 10.90 -4.73 -4.71
N ARG A 58 12.09 -4.32 -4.29
CA ARG A 58 12.30 -2.99 -3.71
C ARG A 58 11.92 -1.89 -4.67
N GLN A 59 12.34 -2.00 -5.91
CA GLN A 59 12.02 -1.02 -6.95
C GLN A 59 10.53 -0.96 -7.23
N GLU A 60 9.87 -2.11 -7.33
CA GLU A 60 8.43 -2.19 -7.52
C GLU A 60 7.67 -1.54 -6.36
N VAL A 61 8.04 -1.85 -5.12
CA VAL A 61 7.44 -1.27 -3.93
C VAL A 61 7.63 0.24 -3.89
N LYS A 62 8.83 0.74 -4.22
CA LYS A 62 9.11 2.18 -4.30
C LYS A 62 8.23 2.86 -5.35
N ALA A 63 8.08 2.24 -6.51
CA ALA A 63 7.24 2.77 -7.58
C ALA A 63 5.77 2.82 -7.17
N GLU A 64 5.26 1.76 -6.53
CA GLU A 64 3.89 1.70 -6.02
C GLU A 64 3.64 2.77 -4.93
N ILE A 65 4.57 2.91 -3.99
CA ILE A 65 4.49 3.94 -2.95
C ILE A 65 4.48 5.34 -3.57
N GLY A 66 5.34 5.58 -4.56
CA GLY A 66 5.38 6.85 -5.30
C GLY A 66 4.05 7.14 -5.99
N GLY A 67 3.47 6.15 -6.67
CA GLY A 67 2.17 6.24 -7.31
C GLY A 67 1.04 6.54 -6.33
N LEU A 68 1.01 5.82 -5.19
CA LEU A 68 0.04 6.05 -4.13
C LEU A 68 0.15 7.45 -3.52
N ARG A 69 1.36 7.96 -3.32
CA ARG A 69 1.57 9.32 -2.83
C ARG A 69 1.03 10.37 -3.79
N GLN A 70 1.22 10.18 -5.09
CA GLN A 70 0.66 11.06 -6.11
C GLN A 70 -0.86 11.04 -6.11
N GLU A 71 -1.46 9.86 -6.03
CA GLU A 71 -2.91 9.71 -5.93
C GLU A 71 -3.45 10.40 -4.68
N MET A 72 -2.79 10.24 -3.55
CA MET A 72 -3.17 10.92 -2.30
C MET A 72 -3.09 12.43 -2.41
N ALA A 73 -2.04 12.95 -3.05
CA ALA A 73 -1.91 14.39 -3.30
C ALA A 73 -3.05 14.90 -4.19
N GLY A 74 -3.39 14.16 -5.23
CA GLY A 74 -4.53 14.46 -6.10
C GLY A 74 -5.86 14.48 -5.35
N LEU A 75 -6.10 13.48 -4.51
CA LEU A 75 -7.29 13.41 -3.65
C LEU A 75 -7.37 14.58 -2.66
N ARG A 76 -6.25 14.99 -2.09
CA ARG A 76 -6.21 16.16 -1.19
C ARG A 76 -6.61 17.44 -1.94
N GLN A 77 -6.12 17.60 -3.15
CA GLN A 77 -6.51 18.76 -3.98
C GLN A 77 -8.00 18.75 -4.32
N GLU A 78 -8.53 17.61 -4.71
CA GLU A 78 -9.96 17.43 -4.97
C GLU A 78 -10.80 17.76 -3.75
N MET A 79 -10.38 17.28 -2.58
CA MET A 79 -11.04 17.58 -1.30
C MET A 79 -11.02 19.07 -0.98
N ALA A 80 -9.88 19.74 -1.19
CA ALA A 80 -9.76 21.18 -0.97
C ALA A 80 -10.68 21.97 -1.91
N SER A 81 -10.72 21.60 -3.18
CA SER A 81 -11.62 22.21 -4.17
C SER A 81 -13.09 21.99 -3.80
N PHE A 82 -13.43 20.78 -3.37
CA PHE A 82 -14.78 20.45 -2.93
C PHE A 82 -15.20 21.27 -1.71
N ARG A 83 -14.30 21.45 -0.74
CA ARG A 83 -14.55 22.33 0.42
C ARG A 83 -14.86 23.75 0.02
N GLN A 84 -14.06 24.30 -0.91
CA GLN A 84 -14.30 25.64 -1.43
C GLN A 84 -15.66 25.77 -2.08
N GLU A 85 -16.04 24.83 -2.93
CA GLU A 85 -17.35 24.81 -3.58
C GLU A 85 -18.48 24.78 -2.55
N VAL A 86 -18.36 23.92 -1.54
CA VAL A 86 -19.36 23.82 -0.48
C VAL A 86 -19.46 25.12 0.32
N GLU A 87 -18.34 25.75 0.68
CA GLU A 87 -18.30 27.03 1.38
C GLU A 87 -18.95 28.13 0.55
N GLU A 88 -18.63 28.24 -0.72
CA GLU A 88 -19.22 29.21 -1.63
C GLU A 88 -20.73 29.03 -1.76
N LYS A 89 -21.20 27.80 -1.91
CA LYS A 89 -22.64 27.49 -1.96
C LYS A 89 -23.35 27.82 -0.66
N LEU A 90 -22.72 27.54 0.48
CA LEU A 90 -23.27 27.87 1.79
C LEU A 90 -23.41 29.38 1.99
N VAL A 91 -22.38 30.13 1.61
CA VAL A 91 -22.42 31.60 1.66
C VAL A 91 -23.52 32.14 0.76
N GLY A 92 -23.62 31.63 -0.47
CA GLY A 92 -24.67 32.00 -1.42
C GLY A 92 -26.06 31.72 -0.89
N LEU A 93 -26.30 30.54 -0.32
CA LEU A 93 -27.58 30.18 0.31
C LEU A 93 -27.93 31.08 1.50
N ARG A 94 -26.94 31.41 2.34
CA ARG A 94 -27.14 32.38 3.44
C ARG A 94 -27.61 33.71 2.96
N GLN A 95 -26.99 34.23 1.90
CA GLN A 95 -27.35 35.52 1.31
C GLN A 95 -28.76 35.48 0.72
N GLU A 96 -29.12 34.43 0.01
CA GLU A 96 -30.46 34.24 -0.54
C GLU A 96 -31.51 34.20 0.57
N VAL A 97 -31.29 33.43 1.63
CA VAL A 97 -32.20 33.31 2.78
C VAL A 97 -32.34 34.66 3.46
N LYS A 98 -31.25 35.40 3.68
CA LYS A 98 -31.31 36.75 4.26
C LYS A 98 -32.16 37.71 3.40
N ALA A 99 -31.94 37.66 2.09
CA ALA A 99 -32.70 38.52 1.13
C ALA A 99 -34.20 38.17 1.16
N GLU A 100 -34.54 36.88 1.18
CA GLU A 100 -35.92 36.43 1.28
C GLU A 100 -36.57 36.86 2.60
N ILE A 101 -35.88 36.74 3.72
CA ILE A 101 -36.33 37.17 5.02
C ILE A 101 -36.62 38.69 5.04
N GLN A 102 -35.71 39.49 4.49
CA GLN A 102 -35.90 40.95 4.38
C GLN A 102 -37.10 41.31 3.50
N SER A 103 -37.21 40.62 2.37
CA SER A 103 -38.35 40.82 1.46
C SER A 103 -39.70 40.50 2.13
N LEU A 104 -39.77 39.35 2.85
CA LEU A 104 -40.95 38.97 3.63
C LEU A 104 -41.27 39.99 4.73
N ARG A 105 -40.24 40.47 5.43
CA ARG A 105 -40.43 41.50 6.47
C ARG A 105 -41.05 42.77 5.91
N GLN A 106 -40.58 43.23 4.75
CA GLN A 106 -41.11 44.41 4.05
C GLN A 106 -42.56 44.19 3.62
N GLU A 107 -42.86 43.01 3.05
CA GLU A 107 -44.21 42.64 2.65
C GLU A 107 -45.17 42.62 3.85
N VAL A 108 -44.75 42.01 4.94
CA VAL A 108 -45.54 41.96 6.18
C VAL A 108 -45.78 43.36 6.75
N LYS A 109 -44.75 44.21 6.77
CA LYS A 109 -44.88 45.59 7.22
C LYS A 109 -45.87 46.39 6.34
N ALA A 110 -45.78 46.21 5.02
CA ALA A 110 -46.69 46.86 4.08
C ALA A 110 -48.14 46.38 4.29
N GLU A 111 -48.36 45.08 4.47
CA GLU A 111 -49.68 44.52 4.75
C GLU A 111 -50.26 45.02 6.07
N ILE A 112 -49.44 45.02 7.12
CA ILE A 112 -49.84 45.54 8.43
C ILE A 112 -50.20 47.01 8.33
N GLY A 113 -49.39 47.79 7.66
CA GLY A 113 -49.67 49.20 7.41
C GLY A 113 -50.97 49.43 6.65
N GLY A 114 -51.20 48.63 5.60
CA GLY A 114 -52.44 48.68 4.83
C GLY A 114 -53.66 48.33 5.67
N LEU A 115 -53.59 47.26 6.47
CA LEU A 115 -54.66 46.85 7.40
C LEU A 115 -54.95 47.92 8.46
N ARG A 116 -53.92 48.54 9.00
CA ARG A 116 -54.10 49.67 9.95
C ARG A 116 -54.85 50.82 9.32
N ARG A 117 -54.53 51.19 8.13
CA ARG A 117 -55.24 52.23 7.41
C ARG A 117 -56.69 51.90 7.14
N GLU A 118 -56.95 50.70 6.70
CA GLU A 118 -58.32 50.21 6.50
C GLU A 118 -59.14 50.25 7.79
N VAL A 119 -58.58 49.80 8.90
CA VAL A 119 -59.24 49.83 10.20
C VAL A 119 -59.50 51.24 10.67
N GLU A 120 -58.51 52.16 10.48
CA GLU A 120 -58.69 53.57 10.83
C GLU A 120 -59.78 54.24 10.00
N GLU A 121 -59.80 53.99 8.71
CA GLU A 121 -60.82 54.53 7.80
C GLU A 121 -62.19 54.03 8.16
N LYS A 122 -62.39 52.75 8.45
CA LYS A 122 -63.63 52.16 8.86
C LYS A 122 -64.08 52.69 10.21
N PHE A 123 -63.16 52.82 11.15
CA PHE A 123 -63.40 53.38 12.45
C PHE A 123 -63.85 54.84 12.39
N ASN A 124 -63.16 55.64 11.58
CA ASN A 124 -63.56 57.03 11.38
C ASN A 124 -64.90 57.20 10.64
N GLY A 125 -65.17 56.29 9.68
CA GLY A 125 -66.49 56.26 9.03
C GLY A 125 -67.65 55.93 10.01
N LEU A 126 -67.43 55.00 10.92
CA LEU A 126 -68.40 54.68 11.98
C LEU A 126 -68.60 55.82 12.97
N ARG A 127 -67.50 56.60 13.26
CA ARG A 127 -67.60 57.78 14.14
C ARG A 127 -68.46 58.91 13.57
N GLN A 128 -68.33 59.08 12.22
CA GLN A 128 -69.07 60.13 11.53
C GLN A 128 -70.58 59.86 11.38
N GLU A 129 -70.90 58.57 11.44
CA GLU A 129 -72.31 58.17 11.52
C GLU A 129 -72.85 58.41 12.93
#